data_ea73cb28c4e71c4cbb693b35528416fd
#
_entry.id   ea73cb28c4e71c4cbb693b35528416fd
#
_cell.length_a   1.000
_cell.length_b   1.000
_cell.length_c   1.000
_cell.angle_alpha   90.00
_cell.angle_beta   90.00
_cell.angle_gamma   90.00
#
_symmetry.space_group_name_H-M   'P 1'
#
loop_
_entity.id
_entity.type
_entity.pdbx_description
1 polymer ?
#
loop_
_entity_poly.entity_id
_entity_poly.type
_entity_poly.pdbx_seq_one_letter_code
_entity_poly.pdbx_strand_id
1 'polypeptide(L)'
;IRRQRQMCIRDRVKEAFSKKKYAFAADYIRLYALYNYGGIYMDMDVEVLKSFDPFLKLKTMICFENSKQGLEMATFGVEKGAAWVKECLKYYENRSFIKADGMLDTITLPFIIQQICLKDSYRLEPVYSIEEALQKETGNALAILSSDYFSPKTTFRDEKIVLTSNTVSIHHFKGTWLPWYSKIEKRVSNILGFESKDFILSLIHISEPT
;
A
#
# COMPACT_ATOMS: atom_id res chain seq x y z
N ILE A 1 21.00 22.52 -1.46
CA ILE A 1 20.01 21.76 -0.66
C ILE A 1 19.04 20.98 -1.58
N ARG A 2 18.39 21.61 -2.58
CA ARG A 2 17.43 20.91 -3.46
C ARG A 2 18.08 19.81 -4.32
N ARG A 3 19.29 20.02 -4.83
CA ARG A 3 20.07 19.00 -5.58
C ARG A 3 20.52 17.83 -4.70
N GLN A 4 20.94 18.09 -3.45
CA GLN A 4 21.33 17.03 -2.51
C GLN A 4 20.12 16.15 -2.13
N ARG A 5 18.93 16.73 -1.89
CA ARG A 5 17.71 15.96 -1.60
C ARG A 5 17.32 15.04 -2.76
N GLN A 6 17.40 15.53 -4.00
CA GLN A 6 17.14 14.71 -5.19
C GLN A 6 18.18 13.60 -5.39
N MET A 7 19.44 13.81 -5.00
CA MET A 7 20.46 12.74 -5.02
C MET A 7 20.13 11.62 -4.03
N CYS A 8 19.85 11.94 -2.77
CA CYS A 8 19.52 10.93 -1.75
C CYS A 8 18.28 10.07 -2.12
N ILE A 9 17.25 10.68 -2.70
CA ILE A 9 16.04 9.96 -3.12
C ILE A 9 16.34 9.03 -4.30
N ARG A 10 17.11 9.49 -5.29
CA ARG A 10 17.57 8.63 -6.41
C ARG A 10 18.39 7.46 -5.91
N ASP A 11 19.20 7.68 -4.88
CA ASP A 11 20.04 6.65 -4.29
C ASP A 11 19.21 5.59 -3.58
N ARG A 12 18.19 5.97 -2.77
CA ARG A 12 17.25 5.02 -2.17
C ARG A 12 16.56 4.13 -3.21
N VAL A 13 16.04 4.72 -4.27
CA VAL A 13 15.39 3.97 -5.36
C VAL A 13 16.37 3.02 -6.03
N LYS A 14 17.60 3.48 -6.32
CA LYS A 14 18.68 2.64 -6.88
C LYS A 14 19.07 1.51 -5.93
N GLU A 15 19.22 1.78 -4.65
CA GLU A 15 19.53 0.79 -3.62
C GLU A 15 18.43 -0.30 -3.56
N ALA A 16 17.15 0.09 -3.49
CA ALA A 16 16.04 -0.86 -3.51
C ALA A 16 16.04 -1.69 -4.80
N PHE A 17 16.26 -1.06 -5.94
CA PHE A 17 16.34 -1.72 -7.24
C PHE A 17 17.51 -2.70 -7.31
N SER A 18 18.73 -2.30 -6.85
CA SER A 18 19.91 -3.16 -6.82
C SER A 18 19.75 -4.40 -5.95
N LYS A 19 18.94 -4.27 -4.87
CA LYS A 19 18.57 -5.39 -3.99
C LYS A 19 17.37 -6.19 -4.50
N LYS A 20 16.88 -5.92 -5.73
CA LYS A 20 15.70 -6.55 -6.34
C LYS A 20 14.42 -6.37 -5.50
N LYS A 21 14.36 -5.31 -4.71
CA LYS A 21 13.21 -4.94 -3.87
C LYS A 21 12.33 -3.91 -4.60
N TYR A 22 11.82 -4.31 -5.76
CA TYR A 22 11.14 -3.42 -6.71
C TYR A 22 9.89 -2.73 -6.14
N ALA A 23 9.13 -3.40 -5.27
CA ALA A 23 7.98 -2.81 -4.61
C ALA A 23 8.35 -1.54 -3.83
N PHE A 24 9.46 -1.57 -3.06
CA PHE A 24 9.93 -0.41 -2.28
C PHE A 24 10.50 0.71 -3.15
N ALA A 25 11.06 0.38 -4.33
CA ALA A 25 11.41 1.38 -5.32
C ALA A 25 10.15 2.03 -5.92
N ALA A 26 9.13 1.21 -6.22
CA ALA A 26 7.86 1.65 -6.77
C ALA A 26 7.08 2.55 -5.80
N ASP A 27 7.17 2.32 -4.48
CA ASP A 27 6.48 3.14 -3.47
C ASP A 27 6.81 4.64 -3.59
N TYR A 28 8.09 4.97 -3.77
CA TYR A 28 8.47 6.35 -4.01
C TYR A 28 8.03 6.86 -5.38
N ILE A 29 8.22 6.04 -6.43
CA ILE A 29 7.93 6.43 -7.81
C ILE A 29 6.45 6.72 -7.98
N ARG A 30 5.54 5.88 -7.44
CA ARG A 30 4.09 6.08 -7.51
C ARG A 30 3.65 7.38 -6.82
N LEU A 31 4.19 7.66 -5.63
CA LEU A 31 3.91 8.90 -4.92
C LEU A 31 4.43 10.12 -5.68
N TYR A 32 5.64 10.06 -6.22
CA TYR A 32 6.23 11.15 -7.00
C TYR A 32 5.41 11.45 -8.25
N ALA A 33 5.02 10.41 -8.99
CA ALA A 33 4.20 10.56 -10.19
C ALA A 33 2.84 11.18 -9.85
N LEU A 34 2.14 10.65 -8.86
CA LEU A 34 0.84 11.15 -8.43
C LEU A 34 0.91 12.59 -7.90
N TYR A 35 1.92 12.93 -7.12
CA TYR A 35 2.08 14.31 -6.62
C TYR A 35 2.26 15.32 -7.76
N ASN A 36 3.09 14.98 -8.76
CA ASN A 36 3.43 15.92 -9.84
C ASN A 36 2.37 15.97 -10.94
N TYR A 37 1.68 14.88 -11.20
CA TYR A 37 0.75 14.79 -12.34
C TYR A 37 -0.70 14.57 -11.93
N GLY A 38 -0.96 14.04 -10.73
CA GLY A 38 -2.27 13.53 -10.34
C GLY A 38 -2.59 12.23 -11.07
N GLY A 39 -3.85 11.80 -10.97
CA GLY A 39 -4.35 10.63 -11.68
C GLY A 39 -4.45 9.39 -10.80
N ILE A 40 -4.56 8.23 -11.43
CA ILE A 40 -4.76 6.94 -10.77
C ILE A 40 -3.55 6.06 -11.01
N TYR A 41 -2.99 5.53 -9.93
CA TYR A 41 -1.95 4.50 -9.96
C TYR A 41 -2.60 3.12 -9.85
N MET A 42 -2.05 2.17 -10.58
CA MET A 42 -2.43 0.75 -10.48
C MET A 42 -1.19 -0.14 -10.54
N ASP A 43 -1.13 -1.14 -9.66
CA ASP A 43 -0.14 -2.22 -9.74
C ASP A 43 -0.43 -3.14 -10.94
N MET A 44 0.59 -3.84 -11.41
CA MET A 44 0.48 -4.71 -12.60
C MET A 44 -0.41 -5.95 -12.38
N ASP A 45 -0.79 -6.25 -11.15
CA ASP A 45 -1.67 -7.35 -10.79
C ASP A 45 -3.07 -6.87 -10.35
N VAL A 46 -3.44 -5.67 -10.79
CA VAL A 46 -4.80 -5.14 -10.68
C VAL A 46 -5.56 -5.43 -11.96
N GLU A 47 -6.72 -6.03 -11.83
CA GLU A 47 -7.70 -6.26 -12.89
C GLU A 47 -8.79 -5.19 -12.83
N VAL A 48 -9.00 -4.47 -13.93
CA VAL A 48 -10.03 -3.42 -14.01
C VAL A 48 -11.31 -4.01 -14.60
N LEU A 49 -12.42 -3.85 -13.90
CA LEU A 49 -13.73 -4.37 -14.29
C LEU A 49 -14.68 -3.28 -14.82
N LYS A 50 -14.53 -2.05 -14.32
CA LYS A 50 -15.39 -0.91 -14.67
C LYS A 50 -14.58 0.37 -14.84
N SER A 51 -15.16 1.40 -15.44
CA SER A 51 -14.55 2.72 -15.55
C SER A 51 -14.33 3.38 -14.18
N PHE A 52 -13.21 4.09 -14.04
CA PHE A 52 -12.92 4.95 -12.91
C PHE A 52 -13.53 6.37 -13.02
N ASP A 53 -14.25 6.68 -14.08
CA ASP A 53 -14.83 8.01 -14.31
C ASP A 53 -15.64 8.56 -13.12
N PRO A 54 -16.45 7.75 -12.40
CA PRO A 54 -17.18 8.25 -11.24
C PRO A 54 -16.30 8.80 -10.11
N PHE A 55 -15.05 8.30 -10.02
CA PHE A 55 -14.09 8.65 -8.97
C PHE A 55 -13.25 9.88 -9.30
N LEU A 56 -13.23 10.35 -10.55
CA LEU A 56 -12.39 11.48 -10.98
C LEU A 56 -12.80 12.82 -10.34
N LYS A 57 -13.94 12.85 -9.66
CA LYS A 57 -14.40 14.00 -8.88
C LYS A 57 -13.78 14.08 -7.47
N LEU A 58 -13.22 12.97 -6.99
CA LEU A 58 -12.61 12.89 -5.68
C LEU A 58 -11.20 13.49 -5.72
N LYS A 59 -10.83 14.24 -4.67
CA LYS A 59 -9.45 14.70 -4.47
C LYS A 59 -8.53 13.54 -4.13
N THR A 60 -9.07 12.55 -3.42
CA THR A 60 -8.37 11.33 -3.04
C THR A 60 -9.27 10.12 -3.27
N MET A 61 -8.85 9.23 -4.14
CA MET A 61 -9.50 7.94 -4.40
C MET A 61 -8.66 6.86 -3.73
N ILE A 62 -9.12 6.34 -2.61
CA ILE A 62 -8.44 5.30 -1.82
C ILE A 62 -9.47 4.44 -1.10
N CYS A 63 -9.20 3.16 -0.93
CA CYS A 63 -10.05 2.27 -0.14
C CYS A 63 -9.26 1.50 0.92
N PHE A 64 -9.98 0.85 1.82
CA PHE A 64 -9.35 -0.10 2.73
C PHE A 64 -8.87 -1.35 1.97
N GLU A 65 -7.75 -1.89 2.36
CA GLU A 65 -7.31 -3.23 2.00
C GLU A 65 -8.01 -4.21 2.95
N ASN A 66 -8.97 -4.97 2.49
CA ASN A 66 -9.83 -5.83 3.29
C ASN A 66 -10.57 -5.13 4.45
N SER A 67 -11.42 -5.84 5.19
CA SER A 67 -12.29 -5.28 6.23
C SER A 67 -11.58 -4.73 7.48
N LYS A 68 -10.24 -4.70 7.53
CA LYS A 68 -9.49 -4.50 8.77
C LYS A 68 -8.43 -3.40 8.75
N GLN A 69 -8.68 -2.23 8.17
CA GLN A 69 -7.85 -1.04 8.45
C GLN A 69 -6.54 -0.87 7.68
N GLY A 70 -6.10 -1.78 6.82
CA GLY A 70 -5.03 -1.51 5.86
C GLY A 70 -5.53 -0.56 4.77
N LEU A 71 -4.64 0.24 4.18
CA LEU A 71 -4.97 1.05 3.02
C LEU A 71 -4.56 0.30 1.75
N GLU A 72 -5.46 0.22 0.76
CA GLU A 72 -5.17 -0.37 -0.54
C GLU A 72 -4.29 0.57 -1.36
N MET A 73 -3.05 0.18 -1.59
CA MET A 73 -2.08 0.98 -2.33
C MET A 73 -1.77 0.44 -3.72
N ALA A 74 -2.35 -0.69 -4.10
CA ALA A 74 -2.24 -1.21 -5.47
C ALA A 74 -3.17 -0.46 -6.45
N THR A 75 -4.24 0.16 -5.93
CA THR A 75 -5.13 1.01 -6.71
C THR A 75 -5.51 2.23 -5.88
N PHE A 76 -4.98 3.39 -6.22
CA PHE A 76 -5.36 4.65 -5.59
C PHE A 76 -5.12 5.84 -6.51
N GLY A 77 -5.84 6.92 -6.28
CA GLY A 77 -5.75 8.12 -7.09
C GLY A 77 -5.74 9.38 -6.23
N VAL A 78 -5.14 10.44 -6.75
CA VAL A 78 -5.12 11.75 -6.10
C VAL A 78 -5.13 12.87 -7.12
N GLU A 79 -5.62 14.03 -6.70
CA GLU A 79 -5.40 15.27 -7.44
C GLU A 79 -3.92 15.67 -7.39
N LYS A 80 -3.46 16.36 -8.45
CA LYS A 80 -2.10 16.92 -8.50
C LYS A 80 -1.82 17.82 -7.31
N GLY A 81 -0.68 17.61 -6.66
CA GLY A 81 -0.23 18.45 -5.55
C GLY A 81 -0.87 18.10 -4.20
N ALA A 82 -1.53 16.96 -4.06
CA ALA A 82 -2.17 16.52 -2.83
C ALA A 82 -1.21 16.64 -1.62
N ALA A 83 -1.65 17.36 -0.58
CA ALA A 83 -0.78 17.72 0.55
C ALA A 83 -0.28 16.51 1.33
N TRP A 84 -1.15 15.52 1.59
CA TRP A 84 -0.76 14.30 2.29
C TRP A 84 0.28 13.46 1.51
N VAL A 85 0.21 13.47 0.17
CA VAL A 85 1.22 12.79 -0.67
C VAL A 85 2.56 13.50 -0.57
N LYS A 86 2.57 14.84 -0.45
CA LYS A 86 3.79 15.62 -0.21
C LYS A 86 4.45 15.23 1.11
N GLU A 87 3.68 15.04 2.17
CA GLU A 87 4.20 14.60 3.46
C GLU A 87 4.77 13.17 3.37
N CYS A 88 4.10 12.27 2.62
CA CYS A 88 4.64 10.95 2.32
C CYS A 88 5.99 11.02 1.57
N LEU A 89 6.13 11.93 0.61
CA LEU A 89 7.40 12.13 -0.09
C LEU A 89 8.51 12.65 0.83
N LYS A 90 8.17 13.54 1.77
CA LYS A 90 9.14 14.02 2.79
C LYS A 90 9.66 12.88 3.69
N TYR A 91 8.84 11.87 3.95
CA TYR A 91 9.27 10.68 4.72
C TYR A 91 10.50 10.02 4.10
N TYR A 92 10.61 10.03 2.78
CA TYR A 92 11.73 9.43 2.05
C TYR A 92 12.94 10.35 1.91
N GLU A 93 12.83 11.64 2.28
CA GLU A 93 13.96 12.59 2.24
C GLU A 93 15.04 12.17 3.24
N ASN A 94 16.30 12.12 2.78
CA ASN A 94 17.47 11.75 3.57
C ASN A 94 17.41 10.34 4.22
N ARG A 95 16.62 9.44 3.64
CA ARG A 95 16.44 8.07 4.14
C ARG A 95 16.95 7.07 3.12
N SER A 96 18.04 6.39 3.41
CA SER A 96 18.58 5.30 2.59
C SER A 96 17.72 4.04 2.71
N PHE A 97 17.67 3.23 1.65
CA PHE A 97 17.03 1.93 1.69
C PHE A 97 17.88 0.90 2.44
N ILE A 98 19.21 1.00 2.30
CA ILE A 98 20.19 0.23 3.07
C ILE A 98 20.57 1.08 4.27
N LYS A 99 20.21 0.63 5.47
CA LYS A 99 20.53 1.32 6.73
C LYS A 99 22.02 1.21 7.05
N ALA A 100 22.52 2.02 7.98
CA ALA A 100 23.92 2.03 8.39
C ALA A 100 24.40 0.67 8.97
N ASP A 101 23.49 -0.11 9.53
CA ASP A 101 23.72 -1.47 10.03
C ASP A 101 23.67 -2.56 8.94
N GLY A 102 23.44 -2.17 7.68
CA GLY A 102 23.29 -3.07 6.53
C GLY A 102 21.89 -3.66 6.37
N MET A 103 20.97 -3.45 7.32
CA MET A 103 19.58 -3.90 7.19
C MET A 103 18.83 -3.07 6.13
N LEU A 104 17.79 -3.68 5.55
CA LEU A 104 16.94 -3.00 4.57
C LEU A 104 15.77 -2.27 5.28
N ASP A 105 15.46 -1.08 4.82
CA ASP A 105 14.28 -0.32 5.27
C ASP A 105 13.04 -0.77 4.51
N THR A 106 12.39 -1.82 5.01
CA THR A 106 11.25 -2.50 4.39
C THR A 106 9.89 -2.06 4.97
N ILE A 107 9.80 -0.84 5.47
CA ILE A 107 8.52 -0.27 5.91
C ILE A 107 7.63 -0.07 4.67
N THR A 108 6.41 -0.58 4.73
CA THR A 108 5.47 -0.55 3.61
C THR A 108 4.75 0.79 3.48
N LEU A 109 4.35 1.16 2.27
CA LEU A 109 3.66 2.42 2.01
C LEU A 109 2.36 2.59 2.81
N PRO A 110 1.46 1.60 2.96
CA PRO A 110 0.28 1.73 3.81
C PRO A 110 0.61 2.17 5.25
N PHE A 111 1.65 1.58 5.83
CA PHE A 111 2.10 1.94 7.18
C PHE A 111 2.64 3.37 7.24
N ILE A 112 3.42 3.79 6.24
CA ILE A 112 3.96 5.15 6.15
C ILE A 112 2.81 6.16 6.12
N ILE A 113 1.79 5.93 5.30
CA ILE A 113 0.62 6.81 5.19
C ILE A 113 -0.11 6.91 6.52
N GLN A 114 -0.37 5.78 7.18
CA GLN A 114 -1.02 5.78 8.49
C GLN A 114 -0.22 6.60 9.52
N GLN A 115 1.10 6.44 9.58
CA GLN A 115 1.95 7.20 10.50
C GLN A 115 1.92 8.71 10.22
N ILE A 116 1.92 9.10 8.95
CA ILE A 116 1.85 10.50 8.54
C ILE A 116 0.47 11.07 8.87
N CYS A 117 -0.61 10.34 8.60
CA CYS A 117 -1.95 10.78 8.95
C CYS A 117 -2.09 11.02 10.47
N LEU A 118 -1.56 10.11 11.30
CA LEU A 118 -1.58 10.28 12.75
C LEU A 118 -0.76 11.50 13.21
N LYS A 119 0.43 11.72 12.62
CA LYS A 119 1.33 12.80 12.99
C LYS A 119 0.80 14.17 12.56
N ASP A 120 0.30 14.28 11.35
CA ASP A 120 -0.09 15.55 10.73
C ASP A 120 -1.60 15.85 10.87
N SER A 121 -2.26 15.17 11.82
CA SER A 121 -3.67 15.35 12.15
C SER A 121 -4.63 15.11 10.98
N TYR A 122 -4.26 14.29 10.01
CA TYR A 122 -5.21 13.79 9.02
C TYR A 122 -6.16 12.78 9.67
N ARG A 123 -7.42 12.87 9.33
CA ARG A 123 -8.43 11.89 9.75
C ARG A 123 -8.77 10.96 8.60
N LEU A 124 -8.65 9.66 8.83
CA LEU A 124 -9.12 8.65 7.89
C LEU A 124 -10.60 8.41 8.17
N GLU A 125 -11.47 8.88 7.29
CA GLU A 125 -12.92 8.83 7.43
C GLU A 125 -13.48 7.68 6.58
N PRO A 126 -13.94 6.58 7.18
CA PRO A 126 -14.60 5.51 6.44
C PRO A 126 -15.84 6.03 5.72
N VAL A 127 -16.00 5.66 4.45
CA VAL A 127 -17.14 6.02 3.62
C VAL A 127 -17.60 4.82 2.79
N TYR A 128 -18.88 4.79 2.46
CA TYR A 128 -19.53 3.66 1.79
C TYR A 128 -20.03 4.02 0.38
N SER A 129 -19.96 5.29 -0.01
CA SER A 129 -20.30 5.73 -1.35
C SER A 129 -19.43 6.89 -1.81
N ILE A 130 -19.42 7.14 -3.12
CA ILE A 130 -18.69 8.28 -3.72
C ILE A 130 -19.31 9.61 -3.26
N GLU A 131 -20.63 9.67 -3.13
CA GLU A 131 -21.35 10.86 -2.66
C GLU A 131 -20.95 11.20 -1.22
N GLU A 132 -20.84 10.20 -0.36
CA GLU A 132 -20.37 10.39 1.01
C GLU A 132 -18.91 10.84 1.02
N ALA A 133 -18.06 10.28 0.17
CA ALA A 133 -16.67 10.68 0.03
C ALA A 133 -16.55 12.17 -0.34
N LEU A 134 -17.31 12.64 -1.33
CA LEU A 134 -17.33 14.04 -1.75
C LEU A 134 -17.74 14.99 -0.63
N GLN A 135 -18.63 14.57 0.27
CA GLN A 135 -19.07 15.38 1.41
C GLN A 135 -18.03 15.44 2.53
N LYS A 136 -17.30 14.34 2.73
CA LYS A 136 -16.32 14.21 3.82
C LYS A 136 -14.91 14.68 3.48
N GLU A 137 -14.58 14.88 2.22
CA GLU A 137 -13.27 15.43 1.78
C GLU A 137 -13.12 16.91 2.14
N THR A 138 -13.10 17.24 3.43
CA THR A 138 -12.98 18.62 3.92
C THR A 138 -11.78 18.77 4.85
N GLY A 139 -11.03 19.85 4.67
CA GLY A 139 -9.82 20.12 5.48
C GLY A 139 -8.81 18.97 5.40
N ASN A 140 -8.45 18.40 6.55
CA ASN A 140 -7.52 17.28 6.66
C ASN A 140 -8.23 15.91 6.74
N ALA A 141 -9.46 15.78 6.28
CA ALA A 141 -10.13 14.49 6.18
C ALA A 141 -9.80 13.79 4.86
N LEU A 142 -9.41 12.53 4.94
CA LEU A 142 -9.25 11.64 3.81
C LEU A 142 -10.39 10.63 3.85
N ALA A 143 -11.29 10.70 2.88
CA ALA A 143 -12.38 9.74 2.72
C ALA A 143 -11.82 8.41 2.23
N ILE A 144 -12.05 7.33 3.01
CA ILE A 144 -11.55 6.01 2.68
C ILE A 144 -12.73 5.11 2.35
N LEU A 145 -12.85 4.73 1.08
CA LEU A 145 -13.90 3.87 0.57
C LEU A 145 -13.80 2.46 1.18
N SER A 146 -14.91 1.74 1.20
CA SER A 146 -14.92 0.33 1.60
C SER A 146 -14.08 -0.53 0.64
N SER A 147 -13.54 -1.64 1.14
CA SER A 147 -12.60 -2.49 0.39
C SER A 147 -13.19 -3.12 -0.87
N ASP A 148 -14.51 -3.28 -0.94
CA ASP A 148 -15.20 -3.87 -2.08
C ASP A 148 -15.10 -3.06 -3.37
N TYR A 149 -14.68 -1.78 -3.30
CA TYR A 149 -14.46 -0.96 -4.49
C TYR A 149 -13.24 -1.42 -5.30
N PHE A 150 -12.07 -1.61 -4.65
CA PHE A 150 -10.82 -1.90 -5.37
C PHE A 150 -10.09 -3.15 -4.87
N SER A 151 -10.43 -3.64 -3.68
CA SER A 151 -9.80 -4.80 -3.03
C SER A 151 -10.84 -5.77 -2.47
N PRO A 152 -11.74 -6.34 -3.33
CA PRO A 152 -12.84 -7.22 -2.89
C PRO A 152 -12.34 -8.57 -2.38
N LYS A 153 -11.05 -8.86 -2.52
CA LYS A 153 -10.41 -10.07 -2.03
C LYS A 153 -9.99 -9.85 -0.58
N THR A 154 -10.60 -10.59 0.33
CA THR A 154 -10.48 -10.36 1.76
C THR A 154 -9.14 -10.73 2.37
N THR A 155 -8.41 -11.68 1.79
CA THR A 155 -7.06 -12.07 2.25
C THR A 155 -6.24 -12.70 1.14
N PHE A 156 -4.91 -12.78 1.37
CA PHE A 156 -4.02 -13.63 0.57
C PHE A 156 -4.43 -15.12 0.59
N ARG A 157 -5.24 -15.54 1.56
CA ARG A 157 -5.66 -16.93 1.79
C ARG A 157 -6.98 -17.25 1.12
N ASP A 158 -7.90 -16.28 1.07
CA ASP A 158 -9.20 -16.50 0.47
C ASP A 158 -9.11 -16.38 -1.04
N GLU A 159 -9.30 -17.50 -1.71
CA GLU A 159 -9.51 -17.52 -3.16
C GLU A 159 -10.88 -16.93 -3.53
N LYS A 160 -11.74 -16.72 -2.53
CA LYS A 160 -13.08 -16.22 -2.73
C LYS A 160 -13.07 -14.69 -2.89
N ILE A 161 -13.35 -14.26 -4.11
CA ILE A 161 -13.58 -12.86 -4.44
C ILE A 161 -15.09 -12.62 -4.37
N VAL A 162 -15.51 -11.67 -3.52
CA VAL A 162 -16.91 -11.28 -3.43
C VAL A 162 -17.09 -9.96 -4.16
N LEU A 163 -17.61 -10.03 -5.36
CA LEU A 163 -17.93 -8.84 -6.15
C LEU A 163 -19.25 -8.24 -5.71
N THR A 164 -19.29 -6.92 -5.57
CA THR A 164 -20.49 -6.13 -5.30
C THR A 164 -20.80 -5.22 -6.49
N SER A 165 -21.93 -4.49 -6.41
CA SER A 165 -22.22 -3.43 -7.39
C SER A 165 -21.17 -2.33 -7.41
N ASN A 166 -20.45 -2.13 -6.28
CA ASN A 166 -19.42 -1.11 -6.12
C ASN A 166 -18.07 -1.52 -6.72
N THR A 167 -17.81 -2.82 -6.94
CA THR A 167 -16.51 -3.30 -7.36
C THR A 167 -16.13 -2.77 -8.74
N VAL A 168 -14.98 -2.10 -8.79
CA VAL A 168 -14.41 -1.48 -10.00
C VAL A 168 -13.13 -2.20 -10.43
N SER A 169 -12.34 -2.65 -9.47
CA SER A 169 -11.12 -3.42 -9.75
C SER A 169 -10.88 -4.52 -8.72
N ILE A 170 -9.99 -5.44 -9.06
CA ILE A 170 -9.58 -6.55 -8.20
C ILE A 170 -8.06 -6.51 -8.08
N HIS A 171 -7.54 -6.41 -6.86
CA HIS A 171 -6.13 -6.63 -6.58
C HIS A 171 -5.89 -8.13 -6.34
N HIS A 172 -5.08 -8.76 -7.18
CA HIS A 172 -4.84 -10.20 -7.13
C HIS A 172 -3.83 -10.66 -6.09
N PHE A 173 -3.09 -9.72 -5.47
CA PHE A 173 -2.08 -10.02 -4.44
C PHE A 173 -1.07 -11.09 -4.86
N LYS A 174 -0.50 -10.99 -6.06
CA LYS A 174 0.48 -11.96 -6.57
C LYS A 174 1.74 -12.07 -5.72
N GLY A 175 2.03 -11.04 -4.90
CA GLY A 175 3.12 -11.07 -3.93
C GLY A 175 4.50 -11.35 -4.54
N THR A 176 4.79 -10.80 -5.72
CA THR A 176 6.05 -11.04 -6.45
C THR A 176 7.28 -10.55 -5.69
N TRP A 177 7.09 -9.63 -4.75
CA TRP A 177 8.13 -9.04 -3.89
C TRP A 177 8.44 -9.89 -2.64
N LEU A 178 7.56 -10.86 -2.33
CA LEU A 178 7.75 -11.76 -1.18
C LEU A 178 8.87 -12.76 -1.47
N PRO A 179 9.66 -13.15 -0.46
CA PRO A 179 10.65 -14.21 -0.59
C PRO A 179 10.00 -15.52 -1.04
N TRP A 180 10.76 -16.36 -1.76
CA TRP A 180 10.26 -17.64 -2.28
C TRP A 180 9.68 -18.57 -1.20
N TYR A 181 10.27 -18.56 -0.01
CA TYR A 181 9.80 -19.38 1.13
C TYR A 181 8.42 -18.93 1.64
N SER A 182 8.07 -17.66 1.55
CA SER A 182 6.73 -17.18 1.91
C SER A 182 5.62 -17.78 1.05
N LYS A 183 5.94 -18.15 -0.19
CA LYS A 183 5.00 -18.86 -1.07
C LYS A 183 4.82 -20.31 -0.65
N ILE A 184 5.88 -20.97 -0.16
CA ILE A 184 5.83 -22.33 0.38
C ILE A 184 5.07 -22.34 1.71
N GLU A 185 5.43 -21.41 2.61
CA GLU A 185 4.75 -21.22 3.88
C GLU A 185 3.24 -21.00 3.70
N LYS A 186 2.87 -20.16 2.73
CA LYS A 186 1.49 -19.94 2.34
C LYS A 186 0.78 -21.22 1.88
N ARG A 187 1.44 -22.04 1.06
CA ARG A 187 0.87 -23.33 0.60
C ARG A 187 0.71 -24.31 1.76
N VAL A 188 1.71 -24.45 2.61
CA VAL A 188 1.68 -25.32 3.79
C VAL A 188 0.60 -24.87 4.77
N SER A 189 0.51 -23.60 5.06
CA SER A 189 -0.52 -22.99 5.90
C SER A 189 -1.95 -23.27 5.38
N ASN A 190 -2.15 -23.14 4.06
CA ASN A 190 -3.44 -23.44 3.43
C ASN A 190 -3.82 -24.93 3.53
N ILE A 191 -2.83 -25.84 3.41
CA ILE A 191 -3.06 -27.28 3.51
C ILE A 191 -3.34 -27.70 4.96
N LEU A 192 -2.62 -27.12 5.93
CA LEU A 192 -2.69 -27.51 7.34
C LEU A 192 -3.72 -26.70 8.15
N GLY A 193 -4.32 -25.65 7.57
CA GLY A 193 -5.33 -24.82 8.25
C GLY A 193 -4.80 -23.94 9.39
N PHE A 194 -3.47 -23.76 9.51
CA PHE A 194 -2.85 -22.93 10.55
C PHE A 194 -2.62 -21.50 10.08
N GLU A 195 -2.68 -20.53 11.00
CA GLU A 195 -2.20 -19.17 10.71
C GLU A 195 -0.66 -19.17 10.63
N SER A 196 -0.08 -18.49 9.63
CA SER A 196 1.37 -18.47 9.40
C SER A 196 2.19 -17.95 10.60
N LYS A 197 1.58 -17.16 11.47
CA LYS A 197 2.20 -16.68 12.72
C LYS A 197 2.47 -17.82 13.70
N ASP A 198 1.55 -18.77 13.80
CA ASP A 198 1.67 -19.90 14.73
C ASP A 198 2.74 -20.88 14.29
N PHE A 199 2.93 -21.04 12.96
CA PHE A 199 3.95 -21.89 12.39
C PHE A 199 5.36 -21.32 12.59
N ILE A 200 5.57 -20.02 12.40
CA ILE A 200 6.86 -19.36 12.64
C ILE A 200 7.23 -19.43 14.13
N LEU A 201 6.27 -19.18 15.02
CA LEU A 201 6.49 -19.26 16.47
C LEU A 201 6.83 -20.69 16.90
N SER A 202 6.22 -21.72 16.30
CA SER A 202 6.53 -23.13 16.58
C SER A 202 7.94 -23.52 16.12
N LEU A 203 8.41 -22.99 14.98
CA LEU A 203 9.76 -23.24 14.48
C LEU A 203 10.84 -22.51 15.30
N ILE A 204 10.55 -21.32 15.82
CA ILE A 204 11.46 -20.56 16.71
C ILE A 204 11.62 -21.29 18.05
N HIS A 205 10.53 -21.84 18.59
CA HIS A 205 10.58 -22.61 19.87
C HIS A 205 11.33 -23.94 19.76
N ILE A 206 11.45 -24.52 18.57
CA ILE A 206 12.21 -25.76 18.34
C ILE A 206 13.73 -25.49 18.23
N SER A 207 14.15 -24.25 18.00
CA SER A 207 15.55 -23.88 17.78
C SER A 207 16.27 -23.28 19.01
N GLU A 208 15.62 -23.17 20.17
CA GLU A 208 16.32 -22.85 21.42
C GLU A 208 16.94 -24.12 22.03
N PRO A 209 18.27 -24.25 22.10
CA PRO A 209 18.88 -25.34 22.80
C PRO A 209 18.67 -25.18 24.32
N THR A 210 18.17 -26.19 24.95
CA THR A 210 18.11 -26.36 26.41
C THR A 210 19.49 -26.26 27.04
#